data_ae83a7eb39d017affdfa395ef91981f2
#
_entry.id   ae83a7eb39d017affdfa395ef91981f2
#
_cell.length_a   1.000
_cell.length_b   1.000
_cell.length_c   1.000
_cell.angle_alpha   90.00
_cell.angle_beta   90.00
_cell.angle_gamma   90.00
#
_symmetry.space_group_name_H-M   'P 1'
#
loop_
_entity.id
_entity.type
_entity.pdbx_description
1 polymer ?
#
loop_
_entity_poly.entity_id
_entity_poly.type
_entity_poly.pdbx_seq_one_letter_code
_entity_poly.pdbx_strand_id
1 'polypeptide(L)'
;MSNAIIIFLLTLCIMILICIIVYQQFVFHNGTNAKIHEISSKLKELLDTDSDEKVTVFTDNKALIELATQINRMLEDRQKVKVEYRRAEMASKKMLSNISHDIKTPMTVILGYLEIMRLNGTQSNEMLQKVESTAQRVMGLITQFFTLAKLEAGDTDMPLERLNVNEACRENILDFYELLSQKNFEVEINIPDHVLYANANKDALQRIMFNLISNAIRYGGDGKYLGMFLWADQAHIYIDIVDRGRGIEKEFADSVFDRLFMMEDSRNSAMQGNGLGLTIAKNLALQLGGDITLESHPHQKTVFTITLKKMAY
;
A
#
# COMPACT_ATOMS: atom_id res chain seq x y z
N MET A 1 -86.44 31.03 1.11
CA MET A 1 -85.63 31.01 2.34
C MET A 1 -84.71 29.79 2.45
N SER A 2 -85.12 28.59 1.97
CA SER A 2 -84.30 27.36 2.11
C SER A 2 -82.97 27.41 1.37
N ASN A 3 -82.88 27.87 0.11
CA ASN A 3 -81.64 27.90 -0.69
C ASN A 3 -80.58 28.89 -0.15
N ALA A 4 -80.95 29.99 0.42
CA ALA A 4 -80.01 30.96 0.99
C ALA A 4 -79.35 30.41 2.28
N ILE A 5 -80.07 29.64 3.10
CA ILE A 5 -79.56 28.99 4.29
C ILE A 5 -78.57 27.85 3.90
N ILE A 6 -78.92 27.11 2.85
CA ILE A 6 -78.03 26.03 2.35
C ILE A 6 -76.74 26.62 1.79
N ILE A 7 -76.78 27.69 1.03
CA ILE A 7 -75.59 28.37 0.50
C ILE A 7 -74.75 28.93 1.64
N PHE A 8 -75.32 29.50 2.67
CA PHE A 8 -74.61 30.02 3.84
C PHE A 8 -73.89 28.87 4.62
N LEU A 9 -74.59 27.75 4.81
CA LEU A 9 -74.01 26.60 5.47
C LEU A 9 -72.84 26.00 4.65
N LEU A 10 -72.95 25.93 3.32
CA LEU A 10 -71.89 25.47 2.44
C LEU A 10 -70.71 26.43 2.45
N THR A 11 -70.88 27.74 2.41
CA THR A 11 -69.78 28.71 2.49
C THR A 11 -69.07 28.68 3.85
N LEU A 12 -69.82 28.49 4.94
CA LEU A 12 -69.29 28.36 6.27
C LEU A 12 -68.45 27.06 6.38
N CYS A 13 -68.93 25.96 5.82
CA CYS A 13 -68.22 24.67 5.81
C CYS A 13 -66.92 24.77 5.00
N ILE A 14 -66.91 25.43 3.85
CA ILE A 14 -65.67 25.65 3.04
C ILE A 14 -64.69 26.54 3.80
N MET A 15 -65.14 27.61 4.48
CA MET A 15 -64.27 28.45 5.32
C MET A 15 -63.59 27.65 6.44
N ILE A 16 -64.37 26.80 7.14
CA ILE A 16 -63.81 25.94 8.19
C ILE A 16 -62.78 24.97 7.60
N LEU A 17 -63.06 24.33 6.46
CA LEU A 17 -62.15 23.44 5.76
C LEU A 17 -60.83 24.15 5.38
N ILE A 18 -60.93 25.37 4.82
CA ILE A 18 -59.73 26.17 4.49
C ILE A 18 -58.92 26.49 5.75
N CYS A 19 -59.57 26.90 6.85
CA CYS A 19 -58.89 27.16 8.12
C CYS A 19 -58.15 25.90 8.67
N ILE A 20 -58.79 24.74 8.56
CA ILE A 20 -58.16 23.45 8.99
C ILE A 20 -56.95 23.15 8.12
N ILE A 21 -57.04 23.30 6.80
CA ILE A 21 -55.93 23.06 5.88
C ILE A 21 -54.74 24.02 6.15
N VAL A 22 -55.03 25.32 6.32
CA VAL A 22 -53.99 26.32 6.64
C VAL A 22 -53.34 26.03 7.98
N TYR A 23 -54.12 25.65 8.98
CA TYR A 23 -53.58 25.25 10.29
C TYR A 23 -52.70 24.00 10.20
N GLN A 24 -53.15 22.99 9.48
CA GLN A 24 -52.33 21.76 9.26
C GLN A 24 -51.03 22.06 8.53
N GLN A 25 -51.07 22.88 7.46
CA GLN A 25 -49.86 23.32 6.75
C GLN A 25 -48.91 24.10 7.65
N PHE A 26 -49.44 25.02 8.49
CA PHE A 26 -48.63 25.79 9.43
C PHE A 26 -47.93 24.91 10.47
N VAL A 27 -48.65 23.97 11.07
CA VAL A 27 -48.11 23.03 12.05
C VAL A 27 -47.06 22.12 11.40
N PHE A 28 -47.34 21.61 10.21
CA PHE A 28 -46.40 20.74 9.47
C PHE A 28 -45.12 21.51 9.08
N HIS A 29 -45.26 22.74 8.57
CA HIS A 29 -44.14 23.59 8.16
C HIS A 29 -43.21 23.92 9.36
N ASN A 30 -43.81 24.39 10.47
CA ASN A 30 -43.06 24.72 11.68
C ASN A 30 -42.36 23.47 12.30
N GLY A 31 -43.05 22.33 12.33
CA GLY A 31 -42.47 21.08 12.82
C GLY A 31 -41.30 20.60 11.96
N THR A 32 -41.42 20.71 10.64
CA THR A 32 -40.34 20.31 9.72
C THR A 32 -39.14 21.26 9.83
N ASN A 33 -39.36 22.58 9.89
CA ASN A 33 -38.29 23.56 10.06
C ASN A 33 -37.52 23.38 11.39
N ALA A 34 -38.22 23.10 12.48
CA ALA A 34 -37.61 22.82 13.77
C ALA A 34 -36.68 21.58 13.69
N LYS A 35 -37.12 20.51 13.01
CA LYS A 35 -36.31 19.30 12.82
C LYS A 35 -35.10 19.51 11.92
N ILE A 36 -35.22 20.29 10.87
CA ILE A 36 -34.07 20.68 10.03
C ILE A 36 -33.04 21.46 10.85
N HIS A 37 -33.51 22.35 11.72
CA HIS A 37 -32.60 23.14 12.59
C HIS A 37 -31.91 22.24 13.63
N GLU A 38 -32.59 21.24 14.17
CA GLU A 38 -32.05 20.24 15.06
C GLU A 38 -30.95 19.43 14.35
N ILE A 39 -31.17 18.93 13.12
CA ILE A 39 -30.16 18.25 12.29
C ILE A 39 -28.96 19.15 12.05
N SER A 40 -29.20 20.41 11.64
CA SER A 40 -28.14 21.37 11.33
C SER A 40 -27.28 21.69 12.54
N SER A 41 -27.88 21.92 13.71
CA SER A 41 -27.17 22.22 14.94
C SER A 41 -26.35 21.00 15.42
N LYS A 42 -26.94 19.79 15.35
CA LYS A 42 -26.21 18.56 15.73
C LYS A 42 -25.07 18.28 14.77
N LEU A 43 -25.27 18.44 13.46
CA LEU A 43 -24.21 18.29 12.47
C LEU A 43 -23.06 19.28 12.71
N LYS A 44 -23.36 20.52 13.04
CA LYS A 44 -22.35 21.53 13.39
C LYS A 44 -21.57 21.12 14.64
N GLU A 45 -22.24 20.69 15.68
CA GLU A 45 -21.62 20.20 16.91
C GLU A 45 -20.67 19.03 16.62
N LEU A 46 -21.11 18.03 15.83
CA LEU A 46 -20.31 16.86 15.45
C LEU A 46 -19.06 17.24 14.62
N LEU A 47 -19.19 18.26 13.76
CA LEU A 47 -18.06 18.76 12.97
C LEU A 47 -17.07 19.55 13.83
N ASP A 48 -17.55 20.34 14.79
CA ASP A 48 -16.72 21.18 15.65
C ASP A 48 -15.98 20.33 16.73
N THR A 49 -16.67 19.31 17.27
CA THR A 49 -16.09 18.41 18.31
C THR A 49 -15.35 17.22 17.74
N ASP A 50 -15.37 17.02 16.41
CA ASP A 50 -14.78 15.88 15.74
C ASP A 50 -15.28 14.54 16.30
N SER A 51 -16.54 14.51 16.74
CA SER A 51 -17.20 13.36 17.37
C SER A 51 -17.63 12.32 16.32
N ASP A 52 -17.58 11.05 16.72
CA ASP A 52 -18.00 9.90 15.89
C ASP A 52 -19.48 9.54 16.07
N GLU A 53 -20.26 10.40 16.75
CA GLU A 53 -21.68 10.19 16.95
C GLU A 53 -22.45 10.33 15.63
N LYS A 54 -23.65 9.72 15.60
CA LYS A 54 -24.58 9.81 14.46
C LYS A 54 -25.61 10.91 14.67
N VAL A 55 -26.03 11.51 13.58
CA VAL A 55 -27.20 12.39 13.57
C VAL A 55 -28.47 11.52 13.68
N THR A 56 -29.18 11.61 14.80
CA THR A 56 -30.46 10.94 15.02
C THR A 56 -31.60 11.96 15.00
N VAL A 57 -32.67 11.61 14.30
CA VAL A 57 -33.87 12.48 14.20
C VAL A 57 -35.11 11.63 14.46
N PHE A 58 -35.92 12.08 15.42
CA PHE A 58 -37.21 11.45 15.72
C PHE A 58 -38.30 12.15 14.93
N THR A 59 -38.72 11.59 13.79
CA THR A 59 -39.73 12.16 12.90
C THR A 59 -40.37 11.07 12.04
N ASP A 60 -41.64 11.28 11.69
CA ASP A 60 -42.38 10.44 10.73
C ASP A 60 -42.17 10.91 9.27
N ASN A 61 -41.45 12.01 9.06
CA ASN A 61 -41.19 12.56 7.73
C ASN A 61 -40.06 11.73 7.05
N LYS A 62 -40.46 10.92 6.06
CA LYS A 62 -39.57 10.05 5.30
C LYS A 62 -38.40 10.78 4.67
N ALA A 63 -38.60 11.99 4.17
CA ALA A 63 -37.54 12.79 3.55
C ALA A 63 -36.47 13.22 4.55
N LEU A 64 -36.86 13.56 5.79
CA LEU A 64 -35.89 13.88 6.85
C LEU A 64 -35.12 12.64 7.35
N ILE A 65 -35.75 11.47 7.41
CA ILE A 65 -35.12 10.21 7.75
C ILE A 65 -34.08 9.86 6.68
N GLU A 66 -34.45 9.99 5.40
CA GLU A 66 -33.53 9.75 4.28
C GLU A 66 -32.34 10.72 4.30
N LEU A 67 -32.59 12.02 4.52
CA LEU A 67 -31.54 13.03 4.67
C LEU A 67 -30.56 12.68 5.81
N ALA A 68 -31.08 12.36 6.99
CA ALA A 68 -30.25 11.96 8.12
C ALA A 68 -29.43 10.70 7.83
N THR A 69 -30.00 9.73 7.08
CA THR A 69 -29.32 8.53 6.66
C THR A 69 -28.14 8.84 5.71
N GLN A 70 -28.35 9.72 4.72
CA GLN A 70 -27.27 10.14 3.80
C GLN A 70 -26.17 10.92 4.53
N ILE A 71 -26.54 11.80 5.46
CA ILE A 71 -25.58 12.53 6.31
C ILE A 71 -24.73 11.53 7.11
N ASN A 72 -25.36 10.55 7.76
CA ASN A 72 -24.65 9.55 8.55
C ASN A 72 -23.69 8.71 7.68
N ARG A 73 -24.08 8.37 6.44
CA ARG A 73 -23.20 7.69 5.49
C ARG A 73 -21.98 8.55 5.15
N MET A 74 -22.18 9.84 4.89
CA MET A 74 -21.07 10.77 4.63
C MET A 74 -20.12 10.90 5.85
N LEU A 75 -20.66 10.93 7.06
CA LEU A 75 -19.87 10.97 8.30
C LEU A 75 -19.06 9.66 8.48
N GLU A 76 -19.65 8.51 8.20
CA GLU A 76 -18.95 7.21 8.23
C GLU A 76 -17.81 7.15 7.19
N ASP A 77 -18.05 7.62 5.97
CA ASP A 77 -17.01 7.65 4.93
C ASP A 77 -15.89 8.65 5.28
N ARG A 78 -16.23 9.82 5.82
CA ARG A 78 -15.25 10.79 6.36
C ARG A 78 -14.38 10.14 7.45
N GLN A 79 -14.99 9.39 8.36
CA GLN A 79 -14.27 8.73 9.45
C GLN A 79 -13.32 7.66 8.94
N LYS A 80 -13.71 6.85 7.95
CA LYS A 80 -12.82 5.89 7.29
C LYS A 80 -11.59 6.57 6.70
N VAL A 81 -11.81 7.61 5.89
CA VAL A 81 -10.71 8.38 5.26
C VAL A 81 -9.79 8.97 6.32
N LYS A 82 -10.32 9.50 7.42
CA LYS A 82 -9.54 10.05 8.52
C LYS A 82 -8.68 9.01 9.22
N VAL A 83 -9.24 7.82 9.47
CA VAL A 83 -8.50 6.70 10.08
C VAL A 83 -7.38 6.23 9.14
N GLU A 84 -7.66 6.09 7.85
CA GLU A 84 -6.65 5.73 6.85
C GLU A 84 -5.54 6.78 6.75
N TYR A 85 -5.90 8.06 6.73
CA TYR A 85 -4.93 9.16 6.73
C TYR A 85 -4.03 9.13 7.96
N ARG A 86 -4.59 8.96 9.16
CA ARG A 86 -3.80 8.86 10.40
C ARG A 86 -2.88 7.65 10.41
N ARG A 87 -3.33 6.50 9.89
CA ARG A 87 -2.50 5.30 9.72
C ARG A 87 -1.33 5.57 8.78
N ALA A 88 -1.59 6.18 7.64
CA ALA A 88 -0.56 6.54 6.66
C ALA A 88 0.44 7.54 7.24
N GLU A 89 -0.02 8.56 7.98
CA GLU A 89 0.84 9.54 8.65
C GLU A 89 1.74 8.88 9.71
N MET A 90 1.18 8.01 10.57
CA MET A 90 1.96 7.28 11.57
C MET A 90 2.98 6.33 10.92
N ALA A 91 2.59 5.63 9.85
CA ALA A 91 3.50 4.78 9.10
C ALA A 91 4.66 5.58 8.48
N SER A 92 4.37 6.76 7.93
CA SER A 92 5.39 7.67 7.38
C SER A 92 6.34 8.19 8.47
N LYS A 93 5.82 8.63 9.62
CA LYS A 93 6.66 9.07 10.76
C LYS A 93 7.56 7.94 11.28
N LYS A 94 7.02 6.72 11.42
CA LYS A 94 7.78 5.53 11.83
C LYS A 94 8.86 5.19 10.81
N MET A 95 8.55 5.29 9.52
CA MET A 95 9.50 5.07 8.43
C MET A 95 10.67 6.05 8.50
N LEU A 96 10.41 7.36 8.63
CA LEU A 96 11.45 8.38 8.77
C LEU A 96 12.34 8.15 9.99
N SER A 97 11.76 7.78 11.13
CA SER A 97 12.51 7.44 12.35
C SER A 97 13.44 6.25 12.15
N ASN A 98 12.94 5.17 11.53
CA ASN A 98 13.72 3.95 11.29
C ASN A 98 14.86 4.22 10.30
N ILE A 99 14.59 4.93 9.21
CA ILE A 99 15.61 5.30 8.22
C ILE A 99 16.70 6.16 8.86
N SER A 100 16.31 7.12 9.69
CA SER A 100 17.28 7.96 10.42
C SER A 100 18.19 7.13 11.30
N HIS A 101 17.65 6.12 12.00
CA HIS A 101 18.43 5.18 12.80
C HIS A 101 19.35 4.32 11.91
N ASP A 102 18.83 3.77 10.80
CA ASP A 102 19.57 2.87 9.92
C ASP A 102 20.68 3.57 9.11
N ILE A 103 20.57 4.89 8.92
CA ILE A 103 21.63 5.74 8.38
C ILE A 103 22.64 6.10 9.46
N LYS A 104 22.19 6.46 10.67
CA LYS A 104 23.07 6.92 11.75
C LYS A 104 24.06 5.84 12.18
N THR A 105 23.63 4.59 12.30
CA THR A 105 24.48 3.47 12.73
C THR A 105 25.70 3.27 11.81
N PRO A 106 25.57 3.06 10.50
CA PRO A 106 26.73 2.92 9.60
C PRO A 106 27.56 4.21 9.50
N MET A 107 26.94 5.38 9.58
CA MET A 107 27.69 6.65 9.59
C MET A 107 28.60 6.75 10.82
N THR A 108 28.13 6.31 11.99
CA THR A 108 28.97 6.23 13.20
C THR A 108 30.16 5.28 13.01
N VAL A 109 29.96 4.14 12.33
CA VAL A 109 31.02 3.18 12.00
C VAL A 109 32.06 3.81 11.05
N ILE A 110 31.61 4.51 9.99
CA ILE A 110 32.50 5.24 9.07
C ILE A 110 33.35 6.24 9.85
N LEU A 111 32.73 7.10 10.65
CA LEU A 111 33.41 8.12 11.43
C LEU A 111 34.42 7.49 12.41
N GLY A 112 34.05 6.38 13.07
CA GLY A 112 34.96 5.66 13.96
C GLY A 112 36.19 5.11 13.25
N TYR A 113 36.07 4.49 12.08
CA TYR A 113 37.23 4.03 11.30
C TYR A 113 38.09 5.20 10.84
N LEU A 114 37.51 6.31 10.38
CA LEU A 114 38.27 7.50 9.99
C LEU A 114 39.03 8.12 11.16
N GLU A 115 38.45 8.14 12.36
CA GLU A 115 39.10 8.62 13.57
C GLU A 115 40.27 7.74 13.98
N ILE A 116 40.13 6.41 13.96
CA ILE A 116 41.21 5.44 14.24
C ILE A 116 42.34 5.62 13.22
N MET A 117 42.05 5.77 11.94
CA MET A 117 43.07 6.02 10.91
C MET A 117 43.80 7.33 11.16
N ARG A 118 43.10 8.39 11.59
CA ARG A 118 43.72 9.69 11.93
C ARG A 118 44.66 9.61 13.13
N LEU A 119 44.26 8.86 14.17
CA LEU A 119 45.02 8.71 15.40
C LEU A 119 46.28 7.88 15.22
N ASN A 120 46.18 6.78 14.44
CA ASN A 120 47.27 5.82 14.27
C ASN A 120 48.24 6.19 13.15
N GLY A 121 47.94 7.23 12.34
CA GLY A 121 48.77 7.64 11.20
C GLY A 121 48.99 6.57 10.12
N THR A 122 48.29 5.43 10.21
CA THR A 122 48.39 4.30 9.30
C THR A 122 47.11 4.16 8.48
N GLN A 123 47.23 4.26 7.16
CA GLN A 123 46.15 3.89 6.23
C GLN A 123 46.20 2.36 6.06
N SER A 124 45.32 1.67 6.77
CA SER A 124 45.09 0.24 6.51
C SER A 124 44.12 0.09 5.35
N ASN A 125 44.49 -0.61 4.29
CA ASN A 125 43.61 -0.94 3.16
C ASN A 125 42.30 -1.62 3.62
N GLU A 126 42.37 -2.42 4.67
CA GLU A 126 41.21 -3.10 5.23
C GLU A 126 40.20 -2.10 5.85
N MET A 127 40.68 -1.07 6.56
CA MET A 127 39.84 -0.03 7.12
C MET A 127 39.20 0.84 6.02
N LEU A 128 39.95 1.16 4.96
CA LEU A 128 39.42 1.89 3.81
C LEU A 128 38.33 1.09 3.10
N GLN A 129 38.52 -0.20 2.85
CA GLN A 129 37.50 -1.07 2.26
C GLN A 129 36.23 -1.14 3.12
N LYS A 130 36.37 -1.19 4.45
CA LYS A 130 35.21 -1.16 5.37
C LYS A 130 34.47 0.17 5.33
N VAL A 131 35.19 1.29 5.25
CA VAL A 131 34.58 2.62 5.08
C VAL A 131 33.83 2.69 3.75
N GLU A 132 34.46 2.27 2.66
CA GLU A 132 33.87 2.30 1.32
C GLU A 132 32.62 1.42 1.23
N SER A 133 32.70 0.16 1.66
CA SER A 133 31.56 -0.77 1.65
C SER A 133 30.41 -0.28 2.54
N THR A 134 30.72 0.35 3.68
CA THR A 134 29.71 0.91 4.56
C THR A 134 29.07 2.15 3.95
N ALA A 135 29.85 3.02 3.28
CA ALA A 135 29.34 4.19 2.56
C ALA A 135 28.42 3.77 1.40
N GLN A 136 28.80 2.77 0.62
CA GLN A 136 27.97 2.20 -0.46
C GLN A 136 26.66 1.66 0.08
N ARG A 137 26.66 1.01 1.25
CA ARG A 137 25.44 0.54 1.91
C ARG A 137 24.51 1.70 2.28
N VAL A 138 25.05 2.79 2.84
CA VAL A 138 24.27 4.00 3.15
C VAL A 138 23.66 4.60 1.89
N MET A 139 24.43 4.72 0.82
CA MET A 139 23.92 5.23 -0.47
C MET A 139 22.80 4.34 -1.02
N GLY A 140 22.91 3.03 -0.89
CA GLY A 140 21.85 2.08 -1.26
C GLY A 140 20.57 2.31 -0.49
N LEU A 141 20.65 2.53 0.84
CA LEU A 141 19.52 2.88 1.70
C LEU A 141 18.82 4.16 1.25
N ILE A 142 19.60 5.21 1.04
CA ILE A 142 19.10 6.51 0.59
C ILE A 142 18.39 6.38 -0.76
N THR A 143 18.99 5.66 -1.70
CA THR A 143 18.40 5.41 -3.03
C THR A 143 17.07 4.65 -2.94
N GLN A 144 16.99 3.61 -2.10
CA GLN A 144 15.75 2.86 -1.88
C GLN A 144 14.66 3.74 -1.27
N PHE A 145 15.03 4.59 -0.30
CA PHE A 145 14.10 5.54 0.30
C PHE A 145 13.52 6.52 -0.71
N PHE A 146 14.38 7.20 -1.48
CA PHE A 146 13.91 8.13 -2.51
C PHE A 146 13.07 7.46 -3.58
N THR A 147 13.39 6.22 -3.93
CA THR A 147 12.56 5.44 -4.86
C THR A 147 11.17 5.21 -4.29
N LEU A 148 11.09 4.74 -3.05
CA LEU A 148 9.80 4.51 -2.42
C LEU A 148 8.99 5.81 -2.30
N ALA A 149 9.63 6.91 -1.89
CA ALA A 149 8.99 8.21 -1.79
C ALA A 149 8.41 8.70 -3.14
N LYS A 150 9.15 8.53 -4.24
CA LYS A 150 8.67 8.86 -5.59
C LYS A 150 7.49 7.97 -6.02
N LEU A 151 7.59 6.65 -5.78
CA LEU A 151 6.53 5.70 -6.09
C LEU A 151 5.23 6.05 -5.36
N GLU A 152 5.32 6.43 -4.09
CA GLU A 152 4.16 6.81 -3.28
C GLU A 152 3.56 8.17 -3.65
N ALA A 153 4.39 9.09 -4.08
CA ALA A 153 3.92 10.39 -4.60
C ALA A 153 3.24 10.27 -5.98
N GLY A 154 3.32 9.09 -6.62
CA GLY A 154 2.89 8.94 -8.01
C GLY A 154 3.76 9.71 -9.01
N ASP A 155 4.91 10.20 -8.57
CA ASP A 155 5.86 10.99 -9.35
C ASP A 155 6.89 10.08 -10.03
N THR A 156 6.36 9.08 -10.76
CA THR A 156 7.18 8.15 -11.55
C THR A 156 6.67 8.16 -12.99
N ASP A 157 7.42 8.85 -13.84
CA ASP A 157 7.26 8.71 -15.28
C ASP A 157 7.88 7.36 -15.69
N MET A 158 7.07 6.30 -15.77
CA MET A 158 7.48 4.97 -16.19
C MET A 158 6.82 4.65 -17.54
N PRO A 159 7.44 5.00 -18.66
CA PRO A 159 6.91 4.66 -19.97
C PRO A 159 6.81 3.13 -20.09
N LEU A 160 5.61 2.67 -20.41
CA LEU A 160 5.37 1.25 -20.69
C LEU A 160 5.67 0.98 -22.16
N GLU A 161 6.45 -0.06 -22.42
CA GLU A 161 6.84 -0.49 -23.76
C GLU A 161 6.64 -1.99 -23.94
N ARG A 162 6.67 -2.46 -25.19
CA ARG A 162 6.62 -3.88 -25.50
C ARG A 162 7.91 -4.56 -25.05
N LEU A 163 7.86 -5.26 -23.92
CA LEU A 163 8.99 -5.93 -23.30
C LEU A 163 8.98 -7.44 -23.59
N ASN A 164 10.12 -7.96 -24.05
CA ASN A 164 10.38 -9.40 -24.08
C ASN A 164 10.71 -9.91 -22.68
N VAL A 165 9.74 -10.58 -22.04
CA VAL A 165 9.87 -11.05 -20.66
C VAL A 165 10.87 -12.22 -20.54
N ASN A 166 10.97 -13.08 -21.56
CA ASN A 166 11.94 -14.19 -21.57
C ASN A 166 13.37 -13.65 -21.46
N GLU A 167 13.69 -12.63 -22.27
CA GLU A 167 15.03 -12.02 -22.26
C GLU A 167 15.29 -11.26 -20.94
N ALA A 168 14.31 -10.50 -20.46
CA ALA A 168 14.40 -9.82 -19.19
C ALA A 168 14.70 -10.81 -18.04
N CYS A 169 14.06 -11.99 -18.02
CA CYS A 169 14.35 -13.03 -17.04
C CYS A 169 15.79 -13.56 -17.15
N ARG A 170 16.28 -13.80 -18.39
CA ARG A 170 17.65 -14.30 -18.60
C ARG A 170 18.70 -13.28 -18.18
N GLU A 171 18.55 -12.03 -18.58
CA GLU A 171 19.46 -10.94 -18.19
C GLU A 171 19.53 -10.82 -16.67
N ASN A 172 18.39 -10.75 -15.99
CA ASN A 172 18.34 -10.56 -14.55
C ASN A 172 18.97 -11.72 -13.74
N ILE A 173 18.78 -12.97 -14.15
CA ILE A 173 19.40 -14.09 -13.41
C ILE A 173 20.92 -14.15 -13.63
N LEU A 174 21.40 -13.72 -14.79
CA LEU A 174 22.83 -13.66 -15.10
C LEU A 174 23.57 -12.66 -14.21
N ASP A 175 22.93 -11.56 -13.82
CA ASP A 175 23.51 -10.58 -12.89
C ASP A 175 23.85 -11.18 -11.51
N PHE A 176 23.20 -12.28 -11.15
CA PHE A 176 23.45 -12.98 -9.89
C PHE A 176 24.34 -14.22 -10.01
N TYR A 177 24.79 -14.57 -11.22
CA TYR A 177 25.53 -15.81 -11.46
C TYR A 177 26.76 -16.00 -10.57
N GLU A 178 27.61 -14.99 -10.46
CA GLU A 178 28.81 -15.05 -9.63
C GLU A 178 28.47 -15.23 -8.15
N LEU A 179 27.49 -14.49 -7.64
CA LEU A 179 27.08 -14.55 -6.25
C LEU A 179 26.45 -15.90 -5.90
N LEU A 180 25.61 -16.45 -6.77
CA LEU A 180 24.98 -17.75 -6.60
C LEU A 180 26.01 -18.86 -6.62
N SER A 181 26.99 -18.81 -7.55
CA SER A 181 28.10 -19.75 -7.65
C SER A 181 29.00 -19.72 -6.41
N GLN A 182 29.39 -18.54 -5.92
CA GLN A 182 30.20 -18.39 -4.70
C GLN A 182 29.51 -18.95 -3.45
N LYS A 183 28.15 -18.80 -3.40
CA LYS A 183 27.36 -19.33 -2.27
C LYS A 183 26.92 -20.78 -2.43
N ASN A 184 27.30 -21.45 -3.54
CA ASN A 184 26.93 -22.81 -3.88
C ASN A 184 25.39 -23.03 -3.90
N PHE A 185 24.65 -22.13 -4.55
CA PHE A 185 23.22 -22.30 -4.79
C PHE A 185 22.97 -23.24 -5.96
N GLU A 186 22.02 -24.15 -5.81
CA GLU A 186 21.40 -24.89 -6.91
C GLU A 186 20.41 -23.95 -7.62
N VAL A 187 20.59 -23.76 -8.92
CA VAL A 187 19.75 -22.83 -9.69
C VAL A 187 18.96 -23.60 -10.73
N GLU A 188 17.62 -23.50 -10.66
CA GLU A 188 16.70 -24.09 -11.62
C GLU A 188 15.99 -22.97 -12.41
N ILE A 189 16.13 -23.02 -13.75
CA ILE A 189 15.53 -21.99 -14.63
C ILE A 189 14.65 -22.70 -15.64
N ASN A 190 13.37 -22.33 -15.68
CA ASN A 190 12.41 -22.80 -16.65
C ASN A 190 11.78 -21.62 -17.38
N ILE A 191 12.27 -21.32 -18.57
CA ILE A 191 11.77 -20.26 -19.46
C ILE A 191 11.33 -20.92 -20.76
N PRO A 192 10.06 -20.74 -21.20
CA PRO A 192 9.54 -21.37 -22.42
C PRO A 192 10.27 -20.85 -23.65
N ASP A 193 10.33 -21.69 -24.72
CA ASP A 193 10.96 -21.32 -26.00
C ASP A 193 10.17 -20.23 -26.75
N HIS A 194 8.85 -20.22 -26.61
CA HIS A 194 8.01 -19.16 -27.21
C HIS A 194 8.13 -17.87 -26.44
N VAL A 195 8.27 -16.77 -27.17
CA VAL A 195 8.48 -15.45 -26.57
C VAL A 195 7.18 -14.90 -26.00
N LEU A 196 7.25 -14.41 -24.75
CA LEU A 196 6.17 -13.76 -24.04
C LEU A 196 6.42 -12.25 -23.99
N TYR A 197 5.44 -11.46 -24.41
CA TYR A 197 5.51 -10.02 -24.39
C TYR A 197 4.52 -9.42 -23.39
N ALA A 198 5.01 -8.49 -22.56
CA ALA A 198 4.20 -7.68 -21.67
C ALA A 198 4.31 -6.20 -22.06
N ASN A 199 3.29 -5.41 -21.71
CA ASN A 199 3.39 -3.95 -21.71
C ASN A 199 3.96 -3.51 -20.36
N ALA A 200 5.27 -3.32 -20.28
CA ALA A 200 5.96 -3.07 -19.02
C ALA A 200 7.17 -2.13 -19.21
N ASN A 201 7.70 -1.63 -18.12
CA ASN A 201 8.95 -0.90 -18.10
C ASN A 201 10.10 -1.85 -17.72
N LYS A 202 11.17 -1.88 -18.54
CA LYS A 202 12.31 -2.77 -18.35
C LYS A 202 12.99 -2.56 -17.00
N ASP A 203 13.28 -1.30 -16.66
CA ASP A 203 14.02 -0.97 -15.42
C ASP A 203 13.18 -1.28 -14.18
N ALA A 204 11.86 -1.06 -14.24
CA ALA A 204 10.96 -1.43 -13.16
C ALA A 204 10.92 -2.95 -12.95
N LEU A 205 10.80 -3.75 -14.02
CA LEU A 205 10.82 -5.21 -13.93
C LEU A 205 12.17 -5.72 -13.39
N GLN A 206 13.28 -5.20 -13.90
CA GLN A 206 14.62 -5.51 -13.40
C GLN A 206 14.72 -5.25 -11.89
N ARG A 207 14.22 -4.11 -11.43
CA ARG A 207 14.23 -3.75 -10.01
C ARG A 207 13.35 -4.65 -9.15
N ILE A 208 12.19 -5.07 -9.66
CA ILE A 208 11.34 -6.07 -9.00
C ILE A 208 12.10 -7.38 -8.84
N MET A 209 12.63 -7.91 -9.93
CA MET A 209 13.36 -9.18 -9.93
C MET A 209 14.61 -9.13 -9.03
N PHE A 210 15.38 -8.04 -9.08
CA PHE A 210 16.51 -7.82 -8.19
C PHE A 210 16.14 -7.93 -6.71
N ASN A 211 15.03 -7.29 -6.30
CA ASN A 211 14.55 -7.36 -4.92
C ASN A 211 14.14 -8.77 -4.51
N LEU A 212 13.42 -9.49 -5.37
CA LEU A 212 12.95 -10.84 -5.06
C LEU A 212 14.10 -11.86 -5.06
N ILE A 213 15.00 -11.82 -6.06
CA ILE A 213 16.18 -12.72 -6.12
C ILE A 213 17.14 -12.44 -4.95
N SER A 214 17.39 -11.17 -4.64
CA SER A 214 18.22 -10.80 -3.49
C SER A 214 17.63 -11.32 -2.16
N ASN A 215 16.30 -11.28 -2.02
CA ASN A 215 15.62 -11.86 -0.86
C ASN A 215 15.75 -13.39 -0.83
N ALA A 216 15.55 -14.07 -1.95
CA ALA A 216 15.73 -15.52 -2.05
C ALA A 216 17.16 -15.95 -1.68
N ILE A 217 18.19 -15.23 -2.14
CA ILE A 217 19.58 -15.50 -1.78
C ILE A 217 19.85 -15.23 -0.30
N ARG A 218 19.23 -14.21 0.27
CA ARG A 218 19.43 -13.80 1.67
C ARG A 218 18.75 -14.73 2.65
N TYR A 219 17.52 -15.09 2.41
CA TYR A 219 16.69 -15.87 3.32
C TYR A 219 16.58 -17.35 2.95
N GLY A 220 16.93 -17.69 1.70
CA GLY A 220 17.03 -19.03 1.18
C GLY A 220 18.39 -19.72 1.41
N GLY A 221 19.31 -19.07 2.17
CA GLY A 221 20.68 -19.56 2.37
C GLY A 221 20.79 -20.97 3.00
N ASP A 222 19.83 -21.37 3.82
CA ASP A 222 19.79 -22.70 4.44
C ASP A 222 19.46 -23.78 3.42
N GLY A 223 18.54 -23.52 2.49
CA GLY A 223 18.15 -24.46 1.43
C GLY A 223 19.04 -24.40 0.19
N LYS A 224 19.84 -23.33 0.02
CA LYS A 224 20.76 -23.10 -1.12
C LYS A 224 20.14 -23.40 -2.48
N TYR A 225 18.87 -23.05 -2.66
CA TYR A 225 18.12 -23.27 -3.89
C TYR A 225 17.47 -21.97 -4.36
N LEU A 226 17.56 -21.71 -5.67
CA LEU A 226 16.86 -20.63 -6.35
C LEU A 226 16.20 -21.17 -7.61
N GLY A 227 14.87 -21.14 -7.67
CA GLY A 227 14.08 -21.44 -8.86
C GLY A 227 13.57 -20.17 -9.53
N MET A 228 13.61 -20.13 -10.87
CA MET A 228 12.93 -19.11 -11.68
C MET A 228 12.09 -19.80 -12.75
N PHE A 229 10.77 -19.59 -12.70
CA PHE A 229 9.84 -20.24 -13.62
C PHE A 229 9.00 -19.15 -14.31
N LEU A 230 9.06 -19.11 -15.65
CA LEU A 230 8.29 -18.21 -16.48
C LEU A 230 7.19 -19.02 -17.18
N TRP A 231 5.94 -18.61 -17.00
CA TRP A 231 4.78 -19.22 -17.64
C TRP A 231 3.71 -18.18 -17.92
N ALA A 232 2.66 -18.53 -18.67
CA ALA A 232 1.58 -17.62 -19.01
C ALA A 232 0.27 -18.35 -19.20
N ASP A 233 -0.83 -17.65 -18.91
CA ASP A 233 -2.17 -18.02 -19.32
C ASP A 233 -2.64 -17.17 -20.53
N GLN A 234 -3.96 -17.07 -20.73
CA GLN A 234 -4.54 -16.28 -21.82
C GLN A 234 -4.34 -14.77 -21.65
N ALA A 235 -4.35 -14.27 -20.39
CA ALA A 235 -4.38 -12.84 -20.07
C ALA A 235 -3.12 -12.33 -19.39
N HIS A 236 -2.37 -13.21 -18.70
CA HIS A 236 -1.26 -12.82 -17.85
C HIS A 236 0.01 -13.65 -18.11
N ILE A 237 1.12 -13.06 -17.73
CA ILE A 237 2.45 -13.69 -17.65
C ILE A 237 2.81 -13.74 -16.17
N TYR A 238 3.38 -14.85 -15.74
CA TYR A 238 3.79 -15.11 -14.37
C TYR A 238 5.27 -15.43 -14.32
N ILE A 239 5.98 -14.82 -13.36
CA ILE A 239 7.38 -15.10 -13.07
C ILE A 239 7.44 -15.52 -11.61
N ASP A 240 7.72 -16.80 -11.35
CA ASP A 240 7.87 -17.34 -10.02
C ASP A 240 9.34 -17.32 -9.62
N ILE A 241 9.64 -16.69 -8.48
CA ILE A 241 10.94 -16.75 -7.81
C ILE A 241 10.79 -17.63 -6.57
N VAL A 242 11.50 -18.73 -6.54
CA VAL A 242 11.34 -19.80 -5.54
C VAL A 242 12.62 -19.97 -4.73
N ASP A 243 12.50 -19.99 -3.41
CA ASP A 243 13.57 -20.42 -2.50
C ASP A 243 13.10 -21.55 -1.57
N ARG A 244 14.08 -22.28 -1.00
CA ARG A 244 13.87 -23.35 -0.01
C ARG A 244 14.48 -22.98 1.34
N GLY A 245 14.34 -21.73 1.74
CA GLY A 245 14.81 -21.22 3.01
C GLY A 245 13.86 -21.53 4.17
N ARG A 246 14.00 -20.72 5.25
CA ARG A 246 13.17 -20.86 6.45
C ARG A 246 11.67 -20.65 6.22
N GLY A 247 11.31 -20.01 5.11
CA GLY A 247 9.93 -19.67 4.80
C GLY A 247 9.38 -18.49 5.59
N ILE A 248 8.07 -18.23 5.39
CA ILE A 248 7.32 -17.13 5.99
C ILE A 248 6.07 -17.73 6.62
N GLU A 249 5.86 -17.47 7.91
CA GLU A 249 4.66 -17.89 8.64
C GLU A 249 3.41 -17.23 8.03
N LYS A 250 2.30 -17.96 8.02
CA LYS A 250 1.05 -17.51 7.39
C LYS A 250 0.54 -16.18 7.97
N GLU A 251 0.76 -15.94 9.25
CA GLU A 251 0.36 -14.69 9.91
C GLU A 251 1.08 -13.46 9.39
N PHE A 252 2.28 -13.63 8.79
CA PHE A 252 3.09 -12.54 8.23
C PHE A 252 2.95 -12.39 6.72
N ALA A 253 2.25 -13.32 6.04
CA ALA A 253 2.19 -13.35 4.57
C ALA A 253 1.66 -12.05 3.96
N ASP A 254 0.67 -11.42 4.58
CA ASP A 254 0.13 -10.14 4.11
C ASP A 254 1.03 -8.95 4.48
N SER A 255 1.74 -9.06 5.61
CA SER A 255 2.56 -7.97 6.15
C SER A 255 3.97 -7.90 5.55
N VAL A 256 4.45 -8.93 4.82
CA VAL A 256 5.81 -8.90 4.24
C VAL A 256 6.02 -7.81 3.20
N PHE A 257 4.94 -7.30 2.62
CA PHE A 257 4.96 -6.19 1.68
C PHE A 257 4.81 -4.83 2.37
N ASP A 258 4.55 -4.80 3.68
CA ASP A 258 4.47 -3.57 4.45
C ASP A 258 5.84 -2.91 4.58
N ARG A 259 5.83 -1.59 4.71
CA ARG A 259 7.05 -0.79 4.85
C ARG A 259 7.82 -1.18 6.10
N LEU A 260 9.12 -1.46 5.93
CA LEU A 260 10.05 -1.76 7.03
C LEU A 260 9.65 -3.02 7.82
N PHE A 261 8.83 -3.89 7.22
CA PHE A 261 8.54 -5.17 7.81
C PHE A 261 9.82 -6.03 7.84
N MET A 262 10.16 -6.50 9.02
CA MET A 262 11.25 -7.45 9.24
C MET A 262 10.83 -8.43 10.33
N MET A 263 11.05 -9.69 10.10
CA MET A 263 10.88 -10.72 11.15
C MET A 263 11.91 -10.48 12.26
N GLU A 264 11.54 -10.67 13.53
CA GLU A 264 12.38 -10.31 14.69
C GLU A 264 13.78 -10.95 14.65
N ASP A 265 13.89 -12.18 14.21
CA ASP A 265 15.18 -12.89 14.06
C ASP A 265 16.12 -12.26 13.03
N SER A 266 15.61 -11.51 12.07
CA SER A 266 16.42 -10.86 11.04
C SER A 266 17.05 -9.54 11.49
N ARG A 267 16.63 -8.98 12.62
CA ARG A 267 17.19 -7.73 13.18
C ARG A 267 18.60 -7.92 13.74
N ASN A 268 18.94 -9.12 14.19
CA ASN A 268 20.21 -9.43 14.86
C ASN A 268 21.27 -10.05 13.94
N SER A 269 20.98 -10.32 12.66
CA SER A 269 21.93 -10.94 11.75
C SER A 269 22.77 -9.91 10.98
N ALA A 270 24.04 -10.26 10.69
CA ALA A 270 24.94 -9.47 9.82
C ALA A 270 24.39 -9.29 8.37
N MET A 271 23.27 -9.95 8.07
CA MET A 271 22.55 -9.90 6.77
C MET A 271 21.36 -8.95 6.79
N GLN A 272 21.39 -7.86 7.56
CA GLN A 272 20.27 -6.92 7.68
C GLN A 272 19.77 -6.40 6.33
N GLY A 273 18.53 -6.75 6.00
CA GLY A 273 17.72 -6.05 4.99
C GLY A 273 17.01 -4.85 5.63
N ASN A 274 16.66 -3.87 4.81
CA ASN A 274 16.05 -2.63 5.30
C ASN A 274 14.53 -2.67 5.31
N GLY A 275 13.90 -3.83 4.99
CA GLY A 275 12.45 -3.98 4.92
C GLY A 275 11.76 -3.15 3.84
N LEU A 276 12.51 -2.56 2.90
CA LEU A 276 11.98 -1.72 1.82
C LEU A 276 11.88 -2.45 0.47
N GLY A 277 12.66 -3.51 0.27
CA GLY A 277 12.78 -4.18 -1.02
C GLY A 277 11.48 -4.77 -1.53
N LEU A 278 10.74 -5.51 -0.69
CA LEU A 278 9.45 -6.11 -1.06
C LEU A 278 8.36 -5.06 -1.26
N THR A 279 8.35 -4.01 -0.44
CA THR A 279 7.42 -2.87 -0.61
C THR A 279 7.67 -2.16 -1.94
N ILE A 280 8.93 -1.89 -2.31
CA ILE A 280 9.30 -1.31 -3.60
C ILE A 280 8.87 -2.23 -4.75
N ALA A 281 9.17 -3.52 -4.66
CA ALA A 281 8.79 -4.50 -5.68
C ALA A 281 7.27 -4.53 -5.89
N LYS A 282 6.48 -4.60 -4.81
CA LYS A 282 5.01 -4.60 -4.85
C LYS A 282 4.45 -3.33 -5.51
N ASN A 283 4.93 -2.15 -5.09
CA ASN A 283 4.49 -0.88 -5.67
C ASN A 283 4.84 -0.77 -7.16
N LEU A 284 6.04 -1.18 -7.57
CA LEU A 284 6.42 -1.21 -8.98
C LEU A 284 5.52 -2.15 -9.79
N ALA A 285 5.23 -3.35 -9.29
CA ALA A 285 4.35 -4.30 -9.96
C ALA A 285 2.94 -3.74 -10.15
N LEU A 286 2.39 -3.08 -9.13
CA LEU A 286 1.08 -2.40 -9.22
C LEU A 286 1.10 -1.27 -10.25
N GLN A 287 2.17 -0.47 -10.33
CA GLN A 287 2.31 0.59 -11.34
C GLN A 287 2.44 0.03 -12.77
N LEU A 288 3.01 -1.17 -12.94
CA LEU A 288 3.01 -1.89 -14.21
C LEU A 288 1.64 -2.49 -14.56
N GLY A 289 0.62 -2.30 -13.71
CA GLY A 289 -0.72 -2.88 -13.87
C GLY A 289 -0.78 -4.37 -13.61
N GLY A 290 0.22 -4.90 -12.91
CA GLY A 290 0.33 -6.27 -12.44
C GLY A 290 0.21 -6.40 -10.92
N ASP A 291 0.80 -7.46 -10.36
CA ASP A 291 0.84 -7.70 -8.91
C ASP A 291 2.03 -8.57 -8.50
N ILE A 292 2.29 -8.69 -7.20
CA ILE A 292 3.18 -9.71 -6.62
C ILE A 292 2.41 -10.44 -5.52
N THR A 293 2.37 -11.76 -5.60
CA THR A 293 1.77 -12.62 -4.58
C THR A 293 2.82 -13.50 -3.92
N LEU A 294 2.51 -13.98 -2.72
CA LEU A 294 3.36 -14.84 -1.91
C LEU A 294 2.61 -16.13 -1.57
N GLU A 295 3.27 -17.27 -1.82
CA GLU A 295 2.91 -18.56 -1.24
C GLU A 295 4.12 -19.09 -0.49
N SER A 296 3.98 -19.40 0.80
CA SER A 296 5.08 -19.93 1.59
C SER A 296 4.62 -21.05 2.50
N HIS A 297 5.44 -22.11 2.52
CA HIS A 297 5.35 -23.22 3.45
C HIS A 297 6.65 -23.23 4.27
N PRO A 298 6.61 -22.87 5.56
CA PRO A 298 7.81 -22.79 6.39
C PRO A 298 8.68 -24.04 6.30
N HIS A 299 9.99 -23.84 6.15
CA HIS A 299 11.01 -24.88 5.99
C HIS A 299 10.84 -25.81 4.77
N GLN A 300 10.01 -25.44 3.80
CA GLN A 300 9.84 -26.19 2.55
C GLN A 300 10.16 -25.33 1.33
N LYS A 301 9.29 -24.34 1.05
CA LYS A 301 9.49 -23.42 -0.06
C LYS A 301 8.79 -22.09 0.17
N THR A 302 9.35 -21.02 -0.40
CA THR A 302 8.73 -19.72 -0.56
C THR A 302 8.66 -19.41 -2.04
N VAL A 303 7.52 -18.97 -2.52
CA VAL A 303 7.27 -18.58 -3.91
C VAL A 303 6.76 -17.15 -3.95
N PHE A 304 7.51 -16.28 -4.59
CA PHE A 304 7.02 -14.96 -4.98
C PHE A 304 6.65 -14.98 -6.45
N THR A 305 5.39 -14.71 -6.79
CA THR A 305 4.89 -14.69 -8.16
C THR A 305 4.64 -13.26 -8.62
N ILE A 306 5.39 -12.81 -9.63
CA ILE A 306 5.15 -11.54 -10.33
C ILE A 306 4.11 -11.81 -11.42
N THR A 307 3.03 -11.04 -11.45
CA THR A 307 1.99 -11.08 -12.48
C THR A 307 2.09 -9.86 -13.38
N LEU A 308 2.16 -10.03 -14.69
CA LEU A 308 2.15 -8.97 -15.69
C LEU A 308 1.01 -9.20 -16.70
N LYS A 309 0.46 -8.13 -17.27
CA LYS A 309 -0.51 -8.23 -18.36
C LYS A 309 0.18 -8.67 -19.65
N LYS A 310 -0.30 -9.77 -20.21
CA LYS A 310 0.20 -10.28 -21.48
C LYS A 310 -0.27 -9.40 -22.63
N MET A 311 0.65 -9.05 -23.54
CA MET A 311 0.26 -8.41 -24.80
C MET A 311 -0.22 -9.47 -25.78
N ALA A 312 -1.39 -9.21 -26.38
CA ALA A 312 -1.81 -9.97 -27.56
C ALA A 312 -0.88 -9.65 -28.74
N TYR A 313 -0.61 -10.63 -29.58
CA TYR A 313 0.18 -10.48 -30.81
C TYR A 313 -0.48 -9.51 -31.78
#